data_0eb7315791877b81e0ad50df2013c087
#
_entry.id   0eb7315791877b81e0ad50df2013c087
#
_cell.length_a   1.000
_cell.length_b   1.000
_cell.length_c   1.000
_cell.angle_alpha   90.00
_cell.angle_beta   90.00
_cell.angle_gamma   90.00
#
_symmetry.space_group_name_H-M   'P 1'
#
loop_
_entity.id
_entity.type
_entity.pdbx_description
1 polymer ?
#
loop_
_entity_poly.entity_id
_entity_poly.type
_entity_poly.pdbx_seq_one_letter_code
_entity_poly.pdbx_strand_id
1 'polypeptide(L)'
;LRHDLVETQVRPLVDVCPEDLQQRFAPLLEKGVQLLAEDGVTPEARNLTTILDMRYIGQSYELMIPCNLHNCASAAWLEQQFHNTHYKKFGHADDSAPLEIVNLRVLAIGRRPPFSLPKLAEGDSVPPAQAQSGRRQVYCGPSNSAKPGGWHDAPVWGREFLLAGNHISGPAVIEELSSTALLHPGDYATVDAYGNLLVSVGQGDSHD
;
A
#
# COMPACT_ATOMS: atom_id res chain seq x y z
N LEU A 1 4.13 0.74 11.54
CA LEU A 1 3.47 1.49 12.62
C LEU A 1 3.60 2.98 12.36
N ARG A 2 2.57 3.76 12.70
CA ARG A 2 2.55 5.19 12.44
C ARG A 2 1.72 5.91 13.49
N HIS A 3 2.31 6.97 14.07
CA HIS A 3 1.61 7.92 14.92
C HIS A 3 1.72 9.32 14.32
N ASP A 4 0.62 10.02 14.25
CA ASP A 4 0.53 11.43 13.86
C ASP A 4 0.24 12.26 15.10
N LEU A 5 1.21 13.09 15.49
CA LEU A 5 1.11 14.00 16.63
C LEU A 5 0.96 15.42 16.09
N VAL A 6 -0.04 16.13 16.53
CA VAL A 6 -0.35 17.48 16.05
C VAL A 6 -0.62 18.39 17.23
N GLU A 7 -0.02 19.57 17.18
CA GLU A 7 -0.28 20.67 18.11
C GLU A 7 -0.62 21.92 17.31
N THR A 8 -1.79 22.49 17.58
CA THR A 8 -2.24 23.71 16.90
C THR A 8 -1.59 24.94 17.54
N GLN A 9 -0.93 25.74 16.71
CA GLN A 9 -0.27 26.99 17.10
C GLN A 9 -0.34 28.02 15.97
N VAL A 10 -1.44 28.74 15.86
CA VAL A 10 -1.59 29.77 14.82
C VAL A 10 -0.65 30.95 15.11
N ARG A 11 0.35 31.14 14.21
CA ARG A 11 1.36 32.21 14.35
C ARG A 11 1.81 32.71 13.00
N PRO A 12 1.98 34.04 12.82
CA PRO A 12 2.64 34.58 11.64
C PRO A 12 4.06 34.02 11.48
N LEU A 13 4.46 33.70 10.25
CA LEU A 13 5.78 33.14 9.97
C LEU A 13 6.93 34.10 10.36
N VAL A 14 6.70 35.40 10.28
CA VAL A 14 7.69 36.43 10.66
C VAL A 14 8.08 36.41 12.13
N ASP A 15 7.25 35.83 12.99
CA ASP A 15 7.48 35.73 14.43
C ASP A 15 8.19 34.41 14.83
N VAL A 16 8.64 33.65 13.86
CA VAL A 16 9.18 32.29 14.08
C VAL A 16 10.69 32.29 13.91
N CYS A 17 11.40 31.81 14.92
CA CYS A 17 12.84 31.55 14.84
C CYS A 17 13.14 30.04 14.99
N PRO A 18 14.28 29.56 14.48
CA PRO A 18 14.64 28.14 14.51
C PRO A 18 14.68 27.55 15.92
N GLU A 19 15.18 28.30 16.90
CA GLU A 19 15.32 27.88 18.29
C GLU A 19 13.93 27.68 18.95
N ASP A 20 12.98 28.57 18.68
CA ASP A 20 11.61 28.46 19.14
C ASP A 20 10.92 27.21 18.56
N LEU A 21 11.13 26.92 17.28
CA LEU A 21 10.61 25.71 16.66
C LEU A 21 11.18 24.44 17.31
N GLN A 22 12.50 24.41 17.57
CA GLN A 22 13.12 23.26 18.24
C GLN A 22 12.51 23.02 19.63
N GLN A 23 12.34 24.06 20.42
CA GLN A 23 11.73 23.96 21.75
C GLN A 23 10.29 23.46 21.70
N ARG A 24 9.51 23.92 20.72
CA ARG A 24 8.10 23.53 20.56
C ARG A 24 7.92 22.11 20.01
N PHE A 25 8.80 21.68 19.14
CA PHE A 25 8.77 20.31 18.64
C PHE A 25 9.28 19.28 19.65
N ALA A 26 10.10 19.67 20.63
CA ALA A 26 10.72 18.74 21.58
C ALA A 26 9.69 17.83 22.29
N PRO A 27 8.60 18.34 22.89
CA PRO A 27 7.61 17.48 23.57
C PRO A 27 6.88 16.54 22.60
N LEU A 28 6.63 16.96 21.37
CA LEU A 28 6.00 16.11 20.35
C LEU A 28 6.95 15.00 19.90
N LEU A 29 8.24 15.31 19.74
CA LEU A 29 9.26 14.32 19.39
C LEU A 29 9.44 13.29 20.51
N GLU A 30 9.53 13.73 21.77
CA GLU A 30 9.60 12.84 22.93
C GLU A 30 8.38 11.91 22.99
N LYS A 31 7.19 12.47 22.82
CA LYS A 31 5.95 11.68 22.75
C LYS A 31 5.96 10.65 21.61
N GLY A 32 6.45 11.04 20.43
CA GLY A 32 6.59 10.14 19.29
C GLY A 32 7.56 8.99 19.56
N VAL A 33 8.70 9.28 20.20
CA VAL A 33 9.67 8.25 20.62
C VAL A 33 9.06 7.30 21.64
N GLN A 34 8.33 7.84 22.62
CA GLN A 34 7.66 7.04 23.66
C GLN A 34 6.64 6.07 23.05
N LEU A 35 5.74 6.57 22.19
CA LEU A 35 4.71 5.74 21.55
C LEU A 35 5.32 4.61 20.71
N LEU A 36 6.37 4.90 19.94
CA LEU A 36 7.07 3.87 19.17
C LEU A 36 7.78 2.85 20.09
N ALA A 37 8.25 3.28 21.26
CA ALA A 37 8.83 2.36 22.24
C ALA A 37 7.78 1.45 22.87
N GLU A 38 6.62 1.98 23.21
CA GLU A 38 5.46 1.22 23.71
C GLU A 38 4.98 0.19 22.68
N ASP A 39 5.06 0.51 21.39
CA ASP A 39 4.79 -0.43 20.29
C ASP A 39 5.90 -1.47 20.07
N GLY A 40 6.97 -1.46 20.85
CA GLY A 40 8.10 -2.39 20.72
C GLY A 40 9.05 -2.09 19.55
N VAL A 41 9.01 -0.88 18.98
CA VAL A 41 9.92 -0.49 17.89
C VAL A 41 11.30 -0.16 18.47
N THR A 42 12.35 -0.82 17.96
CA THR A 42 13.73 -0.55 18.38
C THR A 42 14.18 0.86 17.95
N PRO A 43 15.12 1.49 18.65
CA PRO A 43 15.57 2.85 18.31
C PRO A 43 15.99 3.03 16.86
N GLU A 44 16.68 2.04 16.27
CA GLU A 44 17.19 2.06 14.89
C GLU A 44 16.09 2.00 13.84
N ALA A 45 14.93 1.45 14.23
CA ALA A 45 13.76 1.32 13.36
C ALA A 45 12.81 2.53 13.44
N ARG A 46 13.09 3.49 14.34
CA ARG A 46 12.26 4.70 14.51
C ARG A 46 12.65 5.77 13.50
N ASN A 47 11.66 6.38 12.90
CA ASN A 47 11.83 7.55 12.06
C ASN A 47 10.82 8.63 12.46
N LEU A 48 11.31 9.79 12.85
CA LEU A 48 10.48 10.94 13.21
C LEU A 48 10.70 12.04 12.17
N THR A 49 9.61 12.53 11.61
CA THR A 49 9.62 13.64 10.64
C THR A 49 8.80 14.78 11.22
N THR A 50 9.41 15.97 11.25
CA THR A 50 8.74 17.20 11.64
C THR A 50 8.17 17.90 10.42
N ILE A 51 6.95 18.39 10.55
CA ILE A 51 6.18 19.03 9.49
C ILE A 51 5.48 20.25 10.07
N LEU A 52 5.44 21.33 9.32
CA LEU A 52 4.64 22.51 9.62
C LEU A 52 3.44 22.53 8.68
N ASP A 53 2.23 22.63 9.23
CA ASP A 53 1.05 22.96 8.43
C ASP A 53 1.02 24.49 8.32
N MET A 54 1.16 24.99 7.09
CA MET A 54 1.29 26.42 6.80
C MET A 54 0.24 26.85 5.78
N ARG A 55 -0.15 28.12 5.82
CA ARG A 55 -1.06 28.72 4.85
C ARG A 55 -0.79 30.22 4.68
N TYR A 56 -1.35 30.80 3.62
CA TYR A 56 -1.48 32.25 3.56
C TYR A 56 -2.47 32.73 4.62
N ILE A 57 -2.18 33.84 5.26
CA ILE A 57 -3.08 34.43 6.26
C ILE A 57 -4.45 34.71 5.62
N GLY A 58 -5.51 34.22 6.26
CA GLY A 58 -6.87 34.38 5.80
C GLY A 58 -7.37 33.27 4.86
N GLN A 59 -6.54 32.33 4.47
CA GLN A 59 -6.97 31.13 3.73
C GLN A 59 -7.36 29.99 4.68
N SER A 60 -8.27 29.14 4.21
CA SER A 60 -8.74 27.96 4.98
C SER A 60 -7.95 26.70 4.69
N TYR A 61 -7.07 26.71 3.68
CA TYR A 61 -6.35 25.54 3.22
C TYR A 61 -4.88 25.57 3.63
N GLU A 62 -4.42 24.49 4.22
CA GLU A 62 -3.05 24.35 4.72
C GLU A 62 -2.22 23.42 3.83
N LEU A 63 -0.93 23.68 3.75
CA LEU A 63 0.07 22.85 3.11
C LEU A 63 1.03 22.29 4.15
N MET A 64 1.29 21.00 4.06
CA MET A 64 2.29 20.33 4.89
C MET A 64 3.68 20.59 4.34
N ILE A 65 4.50 21.30 5.10
CA ILE A 65 5.88 21.65 4.76
C ILE A 65 6.83 20.85 5.67
N PRO A 66 7.49 19.80 5.14
CA PRO A 66 8.51 19.08 5.90
C PRO A 66 9.63 20.03 6.34
N CYS A 67 10.01 19.94 7.60
CA CYS A 67 10.98 20.82 8.22
C CYS A 67 12.01 19.98 8.98
N ASN A 68 13.30 20.06 8.59
CA ASN A 68 14.35 19.42 9.35
C ASN A 68 14.89 20.41 10.40
N LEU A 69 14.66 20.15 11.68
CA LEU A 69 15.02 21.04 12.77
C LEU A 69 16.54 21.31 12.89
N HIS A 70 17.39 20.43 12.41
CA HIS A 70 18.84 20.65 12.40
C HIS A 70 19.31 21.62 11.31
N ASN A 71 18.56 21.68 10.21
CA ASN A 71 18.80 22.56 9.07
C ASN A 71 17.64 23.55 8.89
N CYS A 72 16.81 23.65 9.88
CA CYS A 72 15.62 24.48 9.82
C CYS A 72 16.05 25.93 9.89
N ALA A 73 16.22 26.25 8.94
CA ALA A 73 16.12 27.39 8.14
C ALA A 73 15.29 28.50 8.75
N SER A 74 15.80 29.66 8.50
CA SER A 74 15.13 30.94 8.68
C SER A 74 13.68 30.91 8.18
N ALA A 75 12.85 31.82 8.65
CA ALA A 75 11.52 32.07 8.10
C ALA A 75 11.52 32.14 6.57
N ALA A 76 12.56 32.78 5.99
CA ALA A 76 12.73 32.89 4.54
C ALA A 76 12.86 31.52 3.82
N TRP A 77 13.52 30.53 4.41
CA TRP A 77 13.55 29.18 3.82
C TRP A 77 12.19 28.50 3.86
N LEU A 78 11.48 28.62 4.98
CA LEU A 78 10.12 28.06 5.13
C LEU A 78 9.15 28.69 4.12
N GLU A 79 9.23 30.00 3.95
CA GLU A 79 8.49 30.76 2.96
C GLU A 79 8.75 30.23 1.55
N GLN A 80 10.01 30.08 1.18
CA GLN A 80 10.38 29.52 -0.13
C GLN A 80 9.87 28.09 -0.33
N GLN A 81 9.96 27.22 0.70
CA GLN A 81 9.43 25.85 0.60
C GLN A 81 7.90 25.86 0.44
N PHE A 82 7.21 26.76 1.14
CA PHE A 82 5.77 26.92 1.01
C PHE A 82 5.38 27.34 -0.40
N HIS A 83 5.99 28.42 -0.94
CA HIS A 83 5.69 28.90 -2.29
C HIS A 83 5.98 27.84 -3.36
N ASN A 84 7.10 27.12 -3.25
CA ASN A 84 7.43 26.02 -4.15
C ASN A 84 6.37 24.90 -4.10
N THR A 85 5.90 24.56 -2.90
CA THR A 85 4.90 23.52 -2.69
C THR A 85 3.53 23.97 -3.20
N HIS A 86 3.17 25.23 -2.93
CA HIS A 86 1.93 25.84 -3.38
C HIS A 86 1.87 25.90 -4.92
N TYR A 87 2.97 26.35 -5.55
CA TYR A 87 3.07 26.41 -7.01
C TYR A 87 2.94 25.01 -7.65
N LYS A 88 3.63 24.01 -7.09
CA LYS A 88 3.52 22.62 -7.60
C LYS A 88 2.08 22.07 -7.51
N LYS A 89 1.34 22.47 -6.50
CA LYS A 89 0.00 21.93 -6.25
C LYS A 89 -1.09 22.69 -6.98
N PHE A 90 -0.97 24.02 -7.08
CA PHE A 90 -2.03 24.89 -7.57
C PHE A 90 -1.67 25.67 -8.84
N GLY A 91 -0.40 25.58 -9.31
CA GLY A 91 0.08 26.27 -10.51
C GLY A 91 0.37 27.76 -10.33
N HIS A 92 0.25 28.29 -9.10
CA HIS A 92 0.55 29.69 -8.76
C HIS A 92 1.05 29.79 -7.32
N ALA A 93 1.72 30.89 -7.00
CA ALA A 93 2.07 31.32 -5.65
C ALA A 93 2.01 32.84 -5.59
N ASP A 94 1.81 33.42 -4.41
CA ASP A 94 1.86 34.85 -4.17
C ASP A 94 2.95 35.17 -3.16
N ASP A 95 4.10 35.57 -3.66
CA ASP A 95 5.30 35.86 -2.85
C ASP A 95 5.12 37.12 -1.97
N SER A 96 4.06 37.91 -2.17
CA SER A 96 3.75 39.09 -1.36
C SER A 96 2.76 38.82 -0.22
N ALA A 97 2.08 37.69 -0.26
CA ALA A 97 1.07 37.35 0.73
C ALA A 97 1.73 36.80 2.02
N PRO A 98 1.34 37.32 3.22
CA PRO A 98 1.92 36.88 4.48
C PRO A 98 1.48 35.45 4.81
N LEU A 99 2.42 34.69 5.42
CA LEU A 99 2.24 33.30 5.82
C LEU A 99 2.06 33.15 7.33
N GLU A 100 1.33 32.12 7.70
CA GLU A 100 1.22 31.67 9.09
C GLU A 100 1.43 30.16 9.19
N ILE A 101 2.02 29.74 10.32
CA ILE A 101 2.03 28.36 10.77
C ILE A 101 0.71 28.12 11.51
N VAL A 102 0.06 27.00 11.21
CA VAL A 102 -1.21 26.60 11.86
C VAL A 102 -0.97 25.47 12.84
N ASN A 103 -0.22 24.45 12.45
CA ASN A 103 0.08 23.31 13.31
C ASN A 103 1.56 22.91 13.21
N LEU A 104 2.06 22.41 14.34
CA LEU A 104 3.26 21.61 14.40
C LEU A 104 2.84 20.15 14.37
N ARG A 105 3.46 19.38 13.47
CA ARG A 105 3.15 17.95 13.30
C ARG A 105 4.42 17.12 13.38
N VAL A 106 4.36 16.04 14.15
CA VAL A 106 5.39 14.99 14.14
C VAL A 106 4.79 13.71 13.62
N LEU A 107 5.37 13.20 12.54
CA LEU A 107 5.07 11.89 12.00
C LEU A 107 6.10 10.90 12.55
N ALA A 108 5.67 10.05 13.47
CA ALA A 108 6.51 9.01 14.05
C ALA A 108 6.22 7.66 13.39
N ILE A 109 7.21 7.12 12.69
CA ILE A 109 7.10 5.88 11.91
C ILE A 109 8.02 4.82 12.49
N GLY A 110 7.46 3.68 12.88
CA GLY A 110 8.19 2.47 13.20
C GLY A 110 8.31 1.57 11.98
N ARG A 111 9.54 1.39 11.49
CA ARG A 111 9.82 0.44 10.41
C ARG A 111 9.74 -0.98 10.97
N ARG A 112 9.02 -1.86 10.30
CA ARG A 112 9.08 -3.28 10.55
C ARG A 112 10.11 -3.92 9.62
N PRO A 113 10.79 -5.00 10.05
CA PRO A 113 11.58 -5.79 9.13
C PRO A 113 10.70 -6.23 7.95
N PRO A 114 11.27 -6.33 6.74
CA PRO A 114 10.52 -6.79 5.59
C PRO A 114 9.96 -8.19 5.90
N PHE A 115 8.65 -8.33 5.72
CA PHE A 115 7.99 -9.61 5.84
C PHE A 115 8.26 -10.42 4.56
N SER A 116 8.89 -11.59 4.70
CA SER A 116 9.02 -12.53 3.60
C SER A 116 7.94 -13.60 3.73
N LEU A 117 7.12 -13.72 2.70
CA LEU A 117 6.16 -14.81 2.61
C LEU A 117 6.93 -16.14 2.45
N PRO A 118 6.51 -17.21 3.14
CA PRO A 118 7.05 -18.53 2.88
C PRO A 118 6.76 -18.94 1.44
N LYS A 119 7.75 -19.51 0.78
CA LYS A 119 7.56 -20.05 -0.57
C LYS A 119 7.11 -21.50 -0.47
N LEU A 120 6.25 -21.91 -1.41
CA LEU A 120 5.93 -23.31 -1.63
C LEU A 120 7.17 -24.08 -2.13
N ALA A 121 7.17 -25.37 -1.90
CA ALA A 121 8.13 -26.25 -2.54
C ALA A 121 7.94 -26.22 -4.06
N GLU A 122 9.05 -26.24 -4.80
CA GLU A 122 9.00 -26.34 -6.23
C GLU A 122 8.53 -27.75 -6.65
N GLY A 123 7.68 -27.80 -7.64
CA GLY A 123 7.16 -29.02 -8.26
C GLY A 123 7.28 -28.98 -9.76
N ASP A 124 6.95 -30.09 -10.39
CA ASP A 124 6.84 -30.16 -11.85
C ASP A 124 5.60 -29.43 -12.37
N SER A 125 5.49 -29.30 -13.70
CA SER A 125 4.29 -28.72 -14.31
C SER A 125 3.03 -29.55 -14.04
N VAL A 126 3.18 -30.87 -13.82
CA VAL A 126 2.06 -31.78 -13.53
C VAL A 126 1.81 -31.79 -12.01
N PRO A 127 0.58 -31.50 -11.54
CA PRO A 127 0.25 -31.63 -10.13
C PRO A 127 0.47 -33.05 -9.62
N PRO A 128 0.93 -33.23 -8.36
CA PRO A 128 1.10 -34.55 -7.79
C PRO A 128 -0.24 -35.30 -7.71
N ALA A 129 -0.21 -36.62 -7.91
CA ALA A 129 -1.43 -37.44 -7.96
C ALA A 129 -2.31 -37.30 -6.71
N GLN A 130 -1.71 -37.09 -5.53
CA GLN A 130 -2.43 -36.86 -4.28
C GLN A 130 -3.24 -35.55 -4.26
N ALA A 131 -2.92 -34.60 -5.14
CA ALA A 131 -3.65 -33.35 -5.25
C ALA A 131 -5.03 -33.56 -5.95
N GLN A 132 -5.19 -34.61 -6.72
CA GLN A 132 -6.46 -34.92 -7.35
C GLN A 132 -7.36 -35.70 -6.41
N SER A 133 -8.38 -35.05 -5.82
CA SER A 133 -9.33 -35.67 -4.90
C SER A 133 -10.45 -36.44 -5.60
N GLY A 134 -10.67 -36.21 -6.88
CA GLY A 134 -11.74 -36.87 -7.65
C GLY A 134 -12.05 -36.21 -8.97
N ARG A 135 -13.27 -36.46 -9.45
CA ARG A 135 -13.85 -35.84 -10.64
C ARG A 135 -15.29 -35.45 -10.35
N ARG A 136 -15.77 -34.40 -11.01
CA ARG A 136 -17.12 -33.88 -10.83
C ARG A 136 -17.69 -33.38 -12.16
N GLN A 137 -18.99 -33.58 -12.35
CA GLN A 137 -19.70 -32.93 -13.44
C GLN A 137 -19.89 -31.45 -13.13
N VAL A 138 -19.39 -30.57 -13.98
CA VAL A 138 -19.55 -29.12 -13.87
C VAL A 138 -20.20 -28.58 -15.14
N TYR A 139 -21.12 -27.64 -14.96
CA TYR A 139 -21.72 -26.96 -16.10
C TYR A 139 -20.89 -25.69 -16.39
N CYS A 140 -20.34 -25.61 -17.58
CA CYS A 140 -19.70 -24.39 -18.05
C CYS A 140 -20.65 -23.69 -19.02
N GLY A 141 -20.96 -22.42 -18.72
CA GLY A 141 -21.82 -21.60 -19.57
C GLY A 141 -21.26 -21.36 -20.96
N PRO A 142 -22.02 -20.80 -21.88
CA PRO A 142 -21.54 -20.46 -23.20
C PRO A 142 -20.44 -19.42 -23.13
N SER A 143 -19.31 -19.65 -23.78
CA SER A 143 -18.23 -18.67 -23.85
C SER A 143 -18.48 -17.62 -24.95
N ASN A 144 -19.28 -17.95 -25.97
CA ASN A 144 -19.80 -17.07 -27.04
C ASN A 144 -20.99 -17.73 -27.71
N SER A 145 -21.62 -17.04 -28.67
CA SER A 145 -22.79 -17.54 -29.42
C SER A 145 -22.52 -18.81 -30.22
N ALA A 146 -21.26 -19.11 -30.55
CA ALA A 146 -20.84 -20.26 -31.32
C ALA A 146 -20.48 -21.49 -30.47
N LYS A 147 -20.26 -21.32 -29.16
CA LYS A 147 -19.93 -22.41 -28.22
C LYS A 147 -20.98 -22.49 -27.14
N PRO A 148 -22.04 -23.29 -27.31
CA PRO A 148 -23.07 -23.46 -26.31
C PRO A 148 -22.48 -24.04 -25.00
N GLY A 149 -23.01 -23.65 -23.88
CA GLY A 149 -22.64 -24.22 -22.59
C GLY A 149 -22.92 -25.72 -22.53
N GLY A 150 -22.22 -26.43 -21.69
CA GLY A 150 -22.35 -27.86 -21.51
C GLY A 150 -21.82 -28.41 -20.20
N TRP A 151 -22.16 -29.65 -19.95
CA TRP A 151 -21.63 -30.42 -18.82
C TRP A 151 -20.28 -31.03 -19.19
N HIS A 152 -19.31 -30.90 -18.29
CA HIS A 152 -17.97 -31.40 -18.42
C HIS A 152 -17.60 -32.27 -17.22
N ASP A 153 -16.92 -33.37 -17.47
CA ASP A 153 -16.31 -34.15 -16.41
C ASP A 153 -14.96 -33.54 -16.05
N ALA A 154 -14.91 -32.80 -14.96
CA ALA A 154 -13.77 -31.99 -14.51
C ALA A 154 -13.01 -32.67 -13.36
N PRO A 155 -11.66 -32.74 -13.40
CA PRO A 155 -10.89 -33.14 -12.22
C PRO A 155 -11.07 -32.13 -11.09
N VAL A 156 -11.05 -32.64 -9.86
CA VAL A 156 -11.10 -31.85 -8.64
C VAL A 156 -9.73 -31.90 -7.97
N TRP A 157 -9.13 -30.74 -7.75
CA TRP A 157 -7.80 -30.58 -7.17
C TRP A 157 -7.89 -29.94 -5.78
N GLY A 158 -7.24 -30.54 -4.78
CA GLY A 158 -7.05 -29.96 -3.46
C GLY A 158 -5.88 -28.97 -3.48
N ARG A 159 -6.17 -27.70 -3.24
CA ARG A 159 -5.17 -26.62 -3.33
C ARG A 159 -3.99 -26.81 -2.40
N GLU A 160 -4.22 -27.38 -1.22
CA GLU A 160 -3.19 -27.63 -0.20
C GLU A 160 -2.09 -28.62 -0.63
N PHE A 161 -2.35 -29.41 -1.69
CA PHE A 161 -1.39 -30.36 -2.24
C PHE A 161 -0.69 -29.86 -3.51
N LEU A 162 -1.04 -28.67 -3.99
CA LEU A 162 -0.40 -28.08 -5.17
C LEU A 162 0.98 -27.49 -4.79
N LEU A 163 1.91 -27.60 -5.73
CA LEU A 163 3.28 -27.10 -5.62
C LEU A 163 3.53 -25.93 -6.58
N ALA A 164 4.55 -25.14 -6.27
CA ALA A 164 4.97 -24.08 -7.19
C ALA A 164 5.37 -24.65 -8.55
N GLY A 165 4.89 -24.05 -9.63
CA GLY A 165 5.12 -24.54 -10.99
C GLY A 165 4.04 -25.48 -11.55
N ASN A 166 3.11 -25.98 -10.70
CA ASN A 166 2.03 -26.81 -11.22
C ASN A 166 1.14 -26.06 -12.22
N HIS A 167 0.76 -26.74 -13.29
CA HIS A 167 -0.18 -26.25 -14.30
C HIS A 167 -1.46 -27.08 -14.29
N ILE A 168 -2.60 -26.41 -14.30
CA ILE A 168 -3.92 -27.03 -14.31
C ILE A 168 -4.70 -26.46 -15.50
N SER A 169 -5.08 -27.32 -16.44
CA SER A 169 -5.91 -26.92 -17.59
C SER A 169 -7.38 -27.15 -17.26
N GLY A 170 -8.23 -26.24 -17.70
CA GLY A 170 -9.68 -26.38 -17.63
C GLY A 170 -10.25 -27.32 -18.70
N PRO A 171 -11.43 -27.94 -18.47
CA PRO A 171 -12.26 -27.71 -17.30
C PRO A 171 -11.69 -28.38 -16.04
N ALA A 172 -11.61 -27.65 -14.92
CA ALA A 172 -11.09 -28.17 -13.66
C ALA A 172 -11.69 -27.41 -12.48
N VAL A 173 -11.79 -28.08 -11.32
CA VAL A 173 -12.20 -27.50 -10.06
C VAL A 173 -11.00 -27.52 -9.12
N ILE A 174 -10.71 -26.40 -8.46
CA ILE A 174 -9.67 -26.31 -7.42
C ILE A 174 -10.36 -25.93 -6.13
N GLU A 175 -10.36 -26.83 -5.17
CA GLU A 175 -11.02 -26.66 -3.88
C GLU A 175 -10.00 -26.30 -2.79
N GLU A 176 -10.38 -25.40 -1.91
CA GLU A 176 -9.69 -25.09 -0.66
C GLU A 176 -10.71 -24.93 0.48
N LEU A 177 -10.23 -24.78 1.71
CA LEU A 177 -11.10 -24.78 2.91
C LEU A 177 -12.27 -23.78 2.83
N SER A 178 -12.06 -22.62 2.24
CA SER A 178 -13.04 -21.51 2.25
C SER A 178 -13.45 -21.03 0.86
N SER A 179 -12.87 -21.58 -0.20
CA SER A 179 -13.20 -21.17 -1.57
C SER A 179 -13.06 -22.29 -2.58
N THR A 180 -13.59 -22.06 -3.77
CA THR A 180 -13.50 -22.98 -4.91
C THR A 180 -13.26 -22.15 -6.17
N ALA A 181 -12.24 -22.52 -6.95
CA ALA A 181 -12.00 -21.94 -8.26
C ALA A 181 -12.44 -22.93 -9.35
N LEU A 182 -13.20 -22.44 -10.32
CA LEU A 182 -13.60 -23.18 -11.51
C LEU A 182 -12.83 -22.63 -12.71
N LEU A 183 -12.07 -23.49 -13.36
CA LEU A 183 -11.47 -23.21 -14.66
C LEU A 183 -12.41 -23.71 -15.76
N HIS A 184 -12.74 -22.84 -16.69
CA HIS A 184 -13.54 -23.20 -17.86
C HIS A 184 -12.69 -23.90 -18.94
N PRO A 185 -13.32 -24.56 -19.89
CA PRO A 185 -12.59 -25.10 -21.07
C PRO A 185 -11.81 -23.98 -21.80
N GLY A 186 -10.50 -24.19 -21.92
CA GLY A 186 -9.59 -23.21 -22.51
C GLY A 186 -8.87 -22.30 -21.52
N ASP A 187 -9.32 -22.25 -20.25
CA ASP A 187 -8.57 -21.61 -19.19
C ASP A 187 -7.42 -22.49 -18.71
N TYR A 188 -6.42 -21.88 -18.13
CA TYR A 188 -5.40 -22.61 -17.38
C TYR A 188 -4.91 -21.80 -16.18
N ALA A 189 -4.51 -22.49 -15.13
CA ALA A 189 -3.92 -21.91 -13.95
C ALA A 189 -2.49 -22.40 -13.76
N THR A 190 -1.62 -21.50 -13.30
CA THR A 190 -0.27 -21.83 -12.84
C THR A 190 -0.14 -21.45 -11.36
N VAL A 191 0.46 -22.32 -10.57
CA VAL A 191 0.77 -22.04 -9.17
C VAL A 191 2.10 -21.32 -9.09
N ASP A 192 2.13 -20.10 -8.51
CA ASP A 192 3.37 -19.37 -8.33
C ASP A 192 4.14 -19.84 -7.07
N ALA A 193 5.33 -19.25 -6.85
CA ALA A 193 6.17 -19.58 -5.71
C ALA A 193 5.52 -19.28 -4.33
N TYR A 194 4.46 -18.52 -4.29
CA TYR A 194 3.75 -18.16 -3.06
C TYR A 194 2.38 -18.85 -2.91
N GLY A 195 2.07 -19.76 -3.82
CA GLY A 195 0.81 -20.48 -3.83
C GLY A 195 -0.35 -19.70 -4.46
N ASN A 196 -0.10 -18.60 -5.16
CA ASN A 196 -1.17 -17.93 -5.90
C ASN A 196 -1.49 -18.74 -7.17
N LEU A 197 -2.79 -18.77 -7.52
CA LEU A 197 -3.25 -19.29 -8.79
C LEU A 197 -3.26 -18.15 -9.80
N LEU A 198 -2.34 -18.18 -10.74
CA LEU A 198 -2.30 -17.27 -11.88
C LEU A 198 -3.17 -17.87 -12.98
N VAL A 199 -4.39 -17.37 -13.11
CA VAL A 199 -5.35 -17.89 -14.08
C VAL A 199 -5.27 -17.08 -15.37
N SER A 200 -4.96 -17.79 -16.48
CA SER A 200 -5.14 -17.25 -17.82
C SER A 200 -6.47 -17.72 -18.36
N VAL A 201 -7.34 -16.77 -18.62
CA VAL A 201 -8.65 -17.02 -19.20
C VAL A 201 -8.49 -17.18 -20.70
N GLY A 202 -8.99 -18.29 -21.24
CA GLY A 202 -9.00 -18.50 -22.67
C GLY A 202 -9.73 -17.35 -23.35
N GLN A 203 -9.13 -16.74 -24.37
CA GLN A 203 -9.78 -15.68 -25.14
C GLN A 203 -11.04 -16.28 -25.79
N GLY A 204 -12.21 -15.92 -25.24
CA GLY A 204 -13.41 -15.88 -26.02
C GLY A 204 -13.12 -14.90 -27.17
N ASP A 205 -13.30 -15.34 -28.42
CA ASP A 205 -13.07 -14.52 -29.59
C ASP A 205 -13.56 -13.10 -29.34
N SER A 206 -12.61 -12.16 -29.24
CA SER A 206 -12.90 -10.74 -29.14
C SER A 206 -13.63 -10.36 -30.44
N HIS A 207 -14.89 -10.07 -30.34
CA HIS A 207 -15.59 -9.38 -31.42
C HIS A 207 -15.09 -7.94 -31.44
N ASP A 208 -14.35 -7.58 -32.52
CA ASP A 208 -14.28 -6.23 -33.06
C ASP A 208 -15.67 -5.70 -33.37
#